data_e50db630bb31e36f911eb8018c270340
#
_entry.id   e50db630bb31e36f911eb8018c270340
#
_cell.length_a   1.000
_cell.length_b   1.000
_cell.length_c   1.000
_cell.angle_alpha   90.00
_cell.angle_beta   90.00
_cell.angle_gamma   90.00
#
_symmetry.space_group_name_H-M   'P 1'
#
loop_
_entity.id
_entity.type
_entity.pdbx_description
1 polymer ?
#
loop_
_entity_poly.entity_id
_entity_poly.type
_entity_poly.pdbx_seq_one_letter_code
_entity_poly.pdbx_strand_id
1 'polypeptide(L)'
;MGKNKLEKFADMASYPHVFEYPYSAVDNVPFDMKGNWHGQFFKNDHPIVLELGCGRGEYTVGLGRMFPDKNFIGVDIKGARMWTGATESLQSGMKNVAFLRTNIEIIDLFLLRMK
;
A
#
# COMPACT_ATOMS: atom_id res chain seq x y z
N MET A 1 17.97 -16.59 -7.39
CA MET A 1 16.68 -16.74 -8.06
C MET A 1 15.62 -15.96 -7.32
N GLY A 2 14.80 -15.25 -8.06
CA GLY A 2 13.67 -14.55 -7.46
C GLY A 2 12.56 -15.50 -7.06
N LYS A 3 11.67 -15.01 -6.23
CA LYS A 3 10.49 -15.77 -5.83
C LYS A 3 9.51 -15.88 -7.00
N ASN A 4 8.77 -16.98 -7.06
CA ASN A 4 7.72 -17.12 -8.07
C ASN A 4 6.48 -16.33 -7.62
N LYS A 5 5.48 -16.27 -8.51
CA LYS A 5 4.29 -15.46 -8.28
C LYS A 5 3.50 -15.88 -7.04
N LEU A 6 3.37 -17.18 -6.81
CA LEU A 6 2.63 -17.69 -5.64
C LEU A 6 3.34 -17.33 -4.33
N GLU A 7 4.65 -17.44 -4.31
CA GLU A 7 5.43 -17.06 -3.13
C GLU A 7 5.31 -15.57 -2.84
N LYS A 8 5.31 -14.73 -3.88
CA LYS A 8 5.13 -13.29 -3.71
C LYS A 8 3.75 -12.96 -3.16
N PHE A 9 2.71 -13.63 -3.62
CA PHE A 9 1.36 -13.43 -3.07
C PHE A 9 1.30 -13.82 -1.60
N ALA A 10 1.95 -14.92 -1.22
CA ALA A 10 1.97 -15.35 0.17
C ALA A 10 2.68 -14.33 1.05
N ASP A 11 3.81 -13.79 0.59
CA ASP A 11 4.52 -12.75 1.32
C ASP A 11 3.65 -11.51 1.50
N MET A 12 3.02 -11.04 0.41
CA MET A 12 2.19 -9.85 0.45
C MET A 12 1.04 -9.99 1.45
N ALA A 13 0.44 -11.16 1.54
CA ALA A 13 -0.65 -11.42 2.48
C ALA A 13 -0.21 -11.31 3.93
N SER A 14 1.09 -11.51 4.20
CA SER A 14 1.64 -11.47 5.55
C SER A 14 2.19 -10.10 5.95
N TYR A 15 2.38 -9.20 5.00
CA TYR A 15 3.02 -7.92 5.28
C TYR A 15 2.04 -6.95 5.94
N PRO A 16 2.41 -6.34 7.08
CA PRO A 16 1.49 -5.48 7.84
C PRO A 16 1.16 -4.16 7.15
N HIS A 17 1.96 -3.74 6.16
CA HIS A 17 1.74 -2.48 5.44
C HIS A 17 1.16 -2.70 4.04
N VAL A 18 0.69 -3.91 3.74
CA VAL A 18 0.04 -4.25 2.47
C VAL A 18 -1.42 -4.58 2.74
N PHE A 19 -2.30 -3.89 2.03
CA PHE A 19 -3.75 -4.05 2.16
C PHE A 19 -4.30 -4.51 0.81
N GLU A 20 -5.05 -5.60 0.79
CA GLU A 20 -5.50 -6.23 -0.44
C GLU A 20 -7.03 -6.30 -0.49
N TYR A 21 -7.63 -5.47 -1.34
CA TYR A 21 -9.08 -5.37 -1.46
C TYR A 21 -9.51 -5.23 -2.92
N PRO A 22 -9.37 -6.30 -3.75
CA PRO A 22 -9.88 -6.27 -5.12
C PRO A 22 -11.42 -6.27 -5.11
N TYR A 23 -12.03 -6.08 -6.27
CA TYR A 23 -13.50 -6.06 -6.39
C TYR A 23 -14.16 -7.23 -5.67
N SER A 24 -13.59 -8.41 -5.77
CA SER A 24 -14.17 -9.61 -5.17
C SER A 24 -14.28 -9.56 -3.65
N ALA A 25 -13.50 -8.70 -2.99
CA ALA A 25 -13.48 -8.60 -1.53
C ALA A 25 -14.28 -7.43 -0.98
N VAL A 26 -14.59 -6.43 -1.82
CA VAL A 26 -15.13 -5.14 -1.36
C VAL A 26 -16.48 -5.28 -0.67
N ASP A 27 -17.36 -6.12 -1.19
CA ASP A 27 -18.71 -6.25 -0.65
C ASP A 27 -18.79 -7.11 0.61
N ASN A 28 -17.73 -7.86 0.88
CA ASN A 28 -17.77 -8.87 1.95
C ASN A 28 -16.98 -8.48 3.19
N VAL A 29 -16.03 -7.55 3.06
CA VAL A 29 -15.13 -7.19 4.15
C VAL A 29 -15.07 -5.68 4.28
N PRO A 30 -15.52 -5.10 5.42
CA PRO A 30 -15.36 -3.67 5.65
C PRO A 30 -13.88 -3.30 5.67
N PHE A 31 -13.55 -2.15 5.10
CA PHE A 31 -12.18 -1.67 5.12
C PHE A 31 -12.00 -0.71 6.29
N ASP A 32 -11.34 -1.17 7.34
CA ASP A 32 -11.19 -0.43 8.58
C ASP A 32 -10.31 0.80 8.46
N MET A 33 -9.45 0.84 7.44
CA MET A 33 -8.50 1.96 7.29
C MET A 33 -9.14 3.20 6.66
N LYS A 34 -10.35 3.10 6.11
CA LYS A 34 -10.98 4.27 5.50
C LYS A 34 -11.19 5.36 6.54
N GLY A 35 -10.55 6.51 6.31
CA GLY A 35 -10.59 7.62 7.26
C GLY A 35 -9.66 7.46 8.45
N ASN A 36 -8.95 6.34 8.55
CA ASN A 36 -8.12 6.03 9.72
C ASN A 36 -6.63 5.84 9.40
N TRP A 37 -6.23 6.17 8.18
CA TRP A 37 -4.83 5.99 7.78
C TRP A 37 -3.85 6.73 8.68
N HIS A 38 -4.17 7.96 9.05
CA HIS A 38 -3.30 8.75 9.92
C HIS A 38 -3.22 8.18 11.34
N GLY A 39 -4.36 7.84 11.91
CA GLY A 39 -4.41 7.43 13.31
C GLY A 39 -3.99 5.99 13.53
N GLN A 40 -4.39 5.08 12.63
CA GLN A 40 -4.22 3.65 12.87
C GLN A 40 -3.01 3.05 12.18
N PHE A 41 -2.62 3.58 11.02
CA PHE A 41 -1.47 3.01 10.32
C PHE A 41 -0.22 3.88 10.45
N PHE A 42 -0.24 5.08 9.86
CA PHE A 42 0.95 5.93 9.85
C PHE A 42 1.29 6.50 11.22
N LYS A 43 0.28 6.72 12.05
CA LYS A 43 0.41 7.23 13.42
C LYS A 43 1.07 8.62 13.44
N ASN A 44 0.69 9.44 12.47
CA ASN A 44 1.09 10.82 12.36
C ASN A 44 0.04 11.55 11.51
N ASP A 45 0.13 12.86 11.42
CA ASP A 45 -0.79 13.67 10.61
C ASP A 45 -0.14 14.25 9.36
N HIS A 46 0.97 13.68 8.93
CA HIS A 46 1.64 14.11 7.72
C HIS A 46 0.78 13.88 6.48
N PRO A 47 0.93 14.68 5.43
CA PRO A 47 0.15 14.49 4.21
C PRO A 47 0.33 13.10 3.62
N ILE A 48 -0.74 12.57 3.05
CA ILE A 48 -0.71 11.27 2.37
C ILE A 48 -0.71 11.50 0.87
N VAL A 49 0.26 10.93 0.19
CA VAL A 49 0.41 11.02 -1.26
C VAL A 49 0.13 9.65 -1.85
N LEU A 50 -0.73 9.60 -2.86
CA LEU A 50 -1.05 8.37 -3.56
C LEU A 50 -0.27 8.28 -4.85
N GLU A 51 0.26 7.08 -5.12
CA GLU A 51 0.79 6.77 -6.44
C GLU A 51 -0.11 5.72 -7.07
N LEU A 52 -0.97 6.15 -7.99
CA LEU A 52 -1.89 5.24 -8.67
C LEU A 52 -1.13 4.52 -9.79
N GLY A 53 -1.30 3.20 -9.84
CA GLY A 53 -0.58 2.38 -10.80
C GLY A 53 0.89 2.23 -10.44
N CYS A 54 1.18 1.93 -9.17
CA CYS A 54 2.55 1.93 -8.66
C CYS A 54 3.43 0.80 -9.22
N GLY A 55 2.85 -0.20 -9.87
CA GLY A 55 3.62 -1.30 -10.45
C GLY A 55 4.47 -2.00 -9.41
N ARG A 56 5.79 -1.99 -9.59
CA ARG A 56 6.73 -2.65 -8.67
C ARG A 56 6.88 -1.92 -7.34
N GLY A 57 6.41 -0.68 -7.25
CA GLY A 57 6.45 0.08 -6.02
C GLY A 57 7.79 0.76 -5.71
N GLU A 58 8.75 0.67 -6.60
CA GLU A 58 10.08 1.24 -6.38
C GLU A 58 10.05 2.76 -6.27
N TYR A 59 9.22 3.39 -7.08
CA TYR A 59 9.09 4.84 -7.05
C TYR A 59 8.42 5.30 -5.74
N THR A 60 7.40 4.58 -5.30
CA THR A 60 6.74 4.87 -4.02
C THR A 60 7.75 4.82 -2.87
N VAL A 61 8.56 3.78 -2.84
CA VAL A 61 9.60 3.62 -1.81
C VAL A 61 10.63 4.75 -1.90
N GLY A 62 11.06 5.08 -3.13
CA GLY A 62 12.02 6.17 -3.34
C GLY A 62 11.50 7.50 -2.83
N LEU A 63 10.23 7.81 -3.11
CA LEU A 63 9.60 9.03 -2.60
C LEU A 63 9.54 9.02 -1.07
N GLY A 64 9.24 7.89 -0.48
CA GLY A 64 9.19 7.77 0.97
C GLY A 64 10.54 8.05 1.63
N ARG A 65 11.63 7.64 0.98
CA ARG A 65 12.96 7.92 1.48
C ARG A 65 13.33 9.41 1.34
N MET A 66 12.91 10.02 0.23
CA MET A 66 13.21 11.43 -0.03
C MET A 66 12.41 12.38 0.86
N PHE A 67 11.21 11.98 1.23
CA PHE A 67 10.29 12.85 1.97
C PHE A 67 9.76 12.15 3.23
N PRO A 68 10.60 12.04 4.27
CA PRO A 68 10.19 11.35 5.50
C PRO A 68 9.08 12.06 6.26
N ASP A 69 8.77 13.30 5.92
CA ASP A 69 7.69 14.08 6.52
C ASP A 69 6.36 13.91 5.77
N LYS A 70 6.30 12.99 4.82
CA LYS A 70 5.08 12.67 4.08
C LYS A 70 4.85 11.18 4.12
N ASN A 71 3.59 10.78 3.94
CA ASN A 71 3.20 9.39 3.85
C ASN A 71 2.85 9.04 2.40
N PHE A 72 3.17 7.82 1.99
CA PHE A 72 2.97 7.39 0.62
C PHE A 72 2.21 6.07 0.58
N ILE A 73 1.20 5.99 -0.28
CA ILE A 73 0.47 4.76 -0.53
C ILE A 73 0.56 4.44 -2.02
N GLY A 74 1.22 3.35 -2.35
CA GLY A 74 1.26 2.84 -3.71
C GLY A 74 0.05 1.97 -3.99
N VAL A 75 -0.64 2.21 -5.09
CA VAL A 75 -1.89 1.53 -5.43
C VAL A 75 -1.76 0.84 -6.78
N ASP A 76 -2.09 -0.43 -6.83
CA ASP A 76 -2.16 -1.19 -8.07
C ASP A 76 -3.05 -2.41 -7.84
N ILE A 77 -3.55 -3.02 -8.92
CA ILE A 77 -4.30 -4.26 -8.80
C ILE A 77 -3.38 -5.50 -8.92
N LYS A 78 -2.21 -5.35 -9.47
CA LYS A 78 -1.29 -6.48 -9.68
C LYS A 78 -0.35 -6.64 -8.49
N GLY A 79 -0.84 -7.33 -7.47
CA GLY A 79 -0.13 -7.47 -6.20
C GLY A 79 1.26 -8.09 -6.32
N ALA A 80 1.44 -9.11 -7.17
CA ALA A 80 2.74 -9.73 -7.31
C ALA A 80 3.82 -8.77 -7.79
N ARG A 81 3.44 -7.73 -8.56
CA ARG A 81 4.38 -6.72 -9.01
C ARG A 81 4.81 -5.80 -7.88
N MET A 82 3.90 -5.50 -6.95
CA MET A 82 4.20 -4.63 -5.81
C MET A 82 5.15 -5.26 -4.79
N TRP A 83 5.36 -6.58 -4.91
CA TRP A 83 6.20 -7.31 -3.95
C TRP A 83 7.58 -6.67 -3.79
N THR A 84 8.16 -6.18 -4.88
CA THR A 84 9.50 -5.57 -4.84
C THR A 84 9.55 -4.39 -3.87
N GLY A 85 8.67 -3.41 -4.05
CA GLY A 85 8.64 -2.23 -3.19
C GLY A 85 8.16 -2.56 -1.78
N ALA A 86 7.18 -3.45 -1.67
CA ALA A 86 6.66 -3.84 -0.36
C ALA A 86 7.75 -4.54 0.48
N THR A 87 8.50 -5.44 -0.14
CA THR A 87 9.58 -6.14 0.56
C THR A 87 10.71 -5.18 0.94
N GLU A 88 11.08 -4.30 0.02
CA GLU A 88 12.15 -3.34 0.28
C GLU A 88 11.79 -2.39 1.42
N SER A 89 10.58 -1.84 1.42
CA SER A 89 10.16 -0.93 2.48
C SER A 89 10.04 -1.63 3.83
N LEU A 90 9.59 -2.88 3.83
CA LEU A 90 9.50 -3.66 5.06
C LEU A 90 10.89 -3.94 5.63
N GLN A 91 11.80 -4.41 4.80
CA GLN A 91 13.16 -4.75 5.24
C GLN A 91 13.95 -3.52 5.70
N SER A 92 13.63 -2.37 5.14
CA SER A 92 14.26 -1.10 5.53
C SER A 92 13.61 -0.45 6.75
N GLY A 93 12.54 -1.04 7.27
CA GLY A 93 11.85 -0.49 8.44
C GLY A 93 11.14 0.82 8.19
N MET A 94 10.72 1.09 6.96
CA MET A 94 10.04 2.34 6.61
C MET A 94 8.63 2.36 7.19
N LYS A 95 8.26 3.48 7.81
CA LYS A 95 6.96 3.63 8.46
C LYS A 95 6.03 4.57 7.71
N ASN A 96 6.50 5.20 6.66
CA ASN A 96 5.73 6.16 5.88
C ASN A 96 5.33 5.65 4.50
N VAL A 97 5.35 4.34 4.30
CA VAL A 97 4.99 3.71 3.03
C VAL A 97 4.02 2.56 3.28
N ALA A 98 2.96 2.53 2.51
CA ALA A 98 2.01 1.42 2.51
C ALA A 98 1.66 1.08 1.06
N PHE A 99 1.11 -0.11 0.87
CA PHE A 99 0.66 -0.56 -0.44
C PHE A 99 -0.78 -1.05 -0.35
N LEU A 100 -1.57 -0.66 -1.33
CA LEU A 100 -2.98 -1.03 -1.42
C LEU A 100 -3.22 -1.70 -2.76
N ARG A 101 -3.58 -2.99 -2.72
CA ARG A 101 -3.93 -3.74 -3.90
C ARG A 101 -5.43 -3.63 -4.11
N THR A 102 -5.85 -2.82 -5.05
CA THR A 102 -7.25 -2.63 -5.37
C THR A 102 -7.41 -2.12 -6.80
N ASN A 103 -8.65 -2.13 -7.27
CA ASN A 103 -8.99 -1.52 -8.54
C ASN A 103 -9.04 -0.01 -8.37
N ILE A 104 -8.34 0.72 -9.23
CA ILE A 104 -8.22 2.18 -9.09
C ILE A 104 -9.60 2.86 -9.15
N GLU A 105 -10.53 2.32 -9.93
CA GLU A 105 -11.87 2.87 -10.07
C GLU A 105 -12.66 2.94 -8.76
N ILE A 106 -12.28 2.14 -7.76
CA ILE A 106 -12.98 2.12 -6.48
C ILE A 106 -12.12 2.64 -5.33
N ILE A 107 -11.08 3.39 -5.67
CA ILE A 107 -10.11 3.85 -4.66
C ILE A 107 -10.76 4.69 -3.56
N ASP A 108 -11.80 5.44 -3.87
CA ASP A 108 -12.47 6.29 -2.91
C ASP A 108 -13.16 5.50 -1.79
N LEU A 109 -13.40 4.20 -1.98
CA LEU A 109 -13.92 3.35 -0.91
C LEU A 109 -12.91 3.17 0.23
N PHE A 110 -11.63 3.40 -0.05
CA PHE A 110 -10.54 3.17 0.91
C PHE A 110 -9.95 4.45 1.46
N LEU A 111 -10.26 5.58 0.85
CA LEU A 111 -9.64 6.86 1.17
C LEU A 111 -10.73 7.89 1.42
N LEU A 112 -11.01 8.15 2.68
CA LEU A 112 -11.95 9.19 3.04
C LEU A 112 -11.17 10.44 3.35
N ARG A 113 -11.33 11.48 2.50
CA ARG A 113 -10.78 12.81 2.73
C ARG A 113 -9.29 12.82 3.01
N MET A 114 -8.54 12.76 1.96
CA MET A 114 -7.09 12.92 2.02
C MET A 114 -6.76 14.38 2.25
N LYS A 115 -6.74 14.76 3.49
CA LYS A 115 -6.43 16.14 3.85
C LYS A 115 -5.06 16.27 4.44
#